data_2f24d0cc1030f3129c7037798996d96e
#
_entry.id   2f24d0cc1030f3129c7037798996d96e
#
_cell.length_a   1.000
_cell.length_b   1.000
_cell.length_c   1.000
_cell.angle_alpha   90.00
_cell.angle_beta   90.00
_cell.angle_gamma   90.00
#
_symmetry.space_group_name_H-M   'P 1'
#
loop_
_entity.id
_entity.type
_entity.pdbx_description
1 polymer ?
#
loop_
_entity_poly.entity_id
_entity_poly.type
_entity_poly.pdbx_seq_one_letter_code
_entity_poly.pdbx_strand_id
1 'polypeptide(L)'
;MTRRVIGCTVTTRHAIEHWSPRLSSNTAPPSNTAVSSNTAAPSNSAARLPAPRADLVVGPAALPVPGPGELLVRNRAVAVNPLDEVKQWTGDLMYRWLPYPSILGEDVAGEVAAVGPGVDRFAVGDRVVAYAVGMERGRRHDAEGGFQQYTVVREDLAAPIPPHLSAEQAVVLPLAVSTAATALFQRDHLALPHPSADPVATGRTVVIWGGATSVGSNAIQLAVASGHRVVATASPGNHARLRELGADVVVDYRGPSAVADVVAAVGGAEVAGILAVGTGSAEPCVAVAAATGARRVALASPSVSFGSLPRRAGLSLSFARTMTRLVGANLALQLAARRRGIRARYVWGATLMSNEVGPMLWRDHLPSALADGRHRCAPEPEVVGTGLGAVQCALYRLHAGVSARKLVVLL
;
A
#
# COMPACT_ATOMS: atom_id res chain seq x y z
N MET A 1 19.25 5.23 -23.54
CA MET A 1 18.47 6.42 -23.96
C MET A 1 17.77 6.99 -22.73
N THR A 2 18.37 8.01 -22.13
CA THR A 2 17.88 8.66 -20.90
C THR A 2 16.82 9.67 -21.30
N ARG A 3 15.53 9.34 -21.10
CA ARG A 3 14.46 10.33 -21.23
C ARG A 3 14.51 11.24 -20.00
N ARG A 4 14.90 12.48 -20.17
CA ARG A 4 14.72 13.54 -19.17
C ARG A 4 13.23 13.73 -18.91
N VAL A 5 12.78 13.40 -17.71
CA VAL A 5 11.48 13.84 -17.19
C VAL A 5 11.67 15.30 -16.75
N ILE A 6 10.99 16.20 -17.43
CA ILE A 6 11.09 17.64 -17.24
C ILE A 6 10.59 17.96 -15.82
N GLY A 7 11.46 18.49 -14.95
CA GLY A 7 11.09 19.15 -13.70
C GLY A 7 11.34 18.41 -12.38
N CYS A 8 11.79 17.14 -12.36
CA CYS A 8 12.10 16.43 -11.12
C CYS A 8 13.62 16.25 -10.97
N THR A 9 14.26 17.11 -10.18
CA THR A 9 15.67 16.96 -9.80
C THR A 9 15.77 16.08 -8.55
N VAL A 10 16.23 14.84 -8.69
CA VAL A 10 16.52 13.95 -7.57
C VAL A 10 17.91 14.32 -7.02
N THR A 11 17.95 14.96 -5.87
CA THR A 11 19.23 15.22 -5.16
C THR A 11 19.46 14.08 -4.17
N THR A 12 20.29 13.11 -4.57
CA THR A 12 20.90 12.18 -3.62
C THR A 12 22.00 12.92 -2.87
N ARG A 13 21.81 13.28 -1.63
CA ARG A 13 22.88 13.71 -0.72
C ARG A 13 23.24 12.57 0.24
N HIS A 14 24.36 11.94 -0.03
CA HIS A 14 25.23 11.41 1.01
C HIS A 14 26.19 12.55 1.39
N ALA A 15 26.06 13.06 2.59
CA ALA A 15 27.14 13.80 3.24
C ALA A 15 26.88 13.74 4.75
N ILE A 16 27.72 12.96 5.40
CA ILE A 16 27.98 13.07 6.83
C ILE A 16 29.00 14.21 6.97
N GLU A 17 28.59 15.33 7.51
CA GLU A 17 29.53 16.36 7.94
C GLU A 17 29.36 16.66 9.43
N HIS A 18 30.48 16.54 10.15
CA HIS A 18 30.65 16.86 11.55
C HIS A 18 30.32 18.33 11.81
N TRP A 19 29.41 18.59 12.72
CA TRP A 19 29.16 19.91 13.26
C TRP A 19 29.82 20.05 14.63
N SER A 20 30.78 21.00 14.77
CA SER A 20 31.37 21.45 16.04
C SER A 20 30.84 22.83 16.38
N PRO A 21 30.36 23.08 17.61
CA PRO A 21 29.87 24.40 17.99
C PRO A 21 31.01 25.31 18.44
N ARG A 22 31.04 26.51 17.89
CA ARG A 22 31.86 27.62 18.49
C ARG A 22 30.98 28.41 19.46
N LEU A 23 31.41 28.43 20.69
CA LEU A 23 30.92 29.35 21.72
C LEU A 23 31.44 30.75 21.46
N SER A 24 30.58 31.76 21.37
CA SER A 24 30.90 33.15 21.60
C SER A 24 29.92 33.74 22.60
N SER A 25 30.46 34.16 23.73
CA SER A 25 29.80 34.87 24.79
C SER A 25 29.46 36.32 24.37
N ASN A 26 28.23 36.75 24.55
CA ASN A 26 27.93 38.16 24.79
C ASN A 26 26.67 38.30 25.63
N THR A 27 26.81 38.86 26.80
CA THR A 27 25.83 39.20 27.80
C THR A 27 25.18 40.55 27.49
N ALA A 28 23.82 40.59 27.43
CA ALA A 28 23.06 41.82 27.64
C ALA A 28 21.73 41.48 28.34
N PRO A 29 21.16 42.36 29.18
CA PRO A 29 20.15 42.03 30.18
C PRO A 29 18.72 41.89 29.64
N PRO A 30 17.78 41.31 30.41
CA PRO A 30 16.48 40.91 29.92
C PRO A 30 15.50 42.08 29.85
N SER A 31 14.98 42.34 28.68
CA SER A 31 13.74 43.10 28.51
C SER A 31 12.54 42.13 28.53
N ASN A 32 11.67 42.33 29.50
CA ASN A 32 10.38 41.70 29.61
C ASN A 32 9.53 42.08 28.39
N THR A 33 9.50 41.18 27.40
CA THR A 33 8.48 41.23 26.33
C THR A 33 7.62 39.99 26.51
N ALA A 34 6.36 40.22 26.83
CA ALA A 34 5.33 39.19 26.86
C ALA A 34 5.33 38.49 25.49
N VAL A 35 5.74 37.21 25.45
CA VAL A 35 5.62 36.37 24.28
C VAL A 35 4.15 36.08 24.09
N SER A 36 3.51 36.89 23.26
CA SER A 36 2.20 36.58 22.70
C SER A 36 2.36 35.31 21.88
N SER A 37 1.93 34.18 22.40
CA SER A 37 1.81 32.92 21.65
C SER A 37 0.68 33.04 20.65
N ASN A 38 0.94 33.75 19.57
CA ASN A 38 0.06 33.79 18.41
C ASN A 38 0.24 32.47 17.63
N THR A 39 -0.28 31.37 18.19
CA THR A 39 -0.41 30.11 17.47
C THR A 39 -1.52 30.31 16.44
N ALA A 40 -1.13 30.72 15.23
CA ALA A 40 -2.05 30.71 14.09
C ALA A 40 -2.73 29.34 14.03
N ALA A 41 -4.05 29.33 13.85
CA ALA A 41 -4.82 28.09 13.69
C ALA A 41 -4.14 27.22 12.60
N PRO A 42 -4.02 25.89 12.79
CA PRO A 42 -3.34 25.06 11.82
C PRO A 42 -4.03 25.18 10.46
N SER A 43 -3.24 25.50 9.43
CA SER A 43 -3.68 25.56 8.05
C SER A 43 -3.43 24.23 7.38
N ASN A 44 -4.30 23.80 6.47
CA ASN A 44 -4.12 22.60 5.67
C ASN A 44 -3.77 22.94 4.21
N SER A 45 -2.96 22.10 3.60
CA SER A 45 -2.68 22.12 2.16
C SER A 45 -2.80 20.70 1.60
N ALA A 46 -3.19 20.59 0.33
CA ALA A 46 -3.38 19.31 -0.34
C ALA A 46 -2.85 19.32 -1.77
N ALA A 47 -2.41 18.15 -2.24
CA ALA A 47 -2.15 17.88 -3.65
C ALA A 47 -3.43 17.26 -4.26
N ARG A 48 -4.13 18.05 -5.10
CA ARG A 48 -5.41 17.67 -5.70
C ARG A 48 -5.25 17.27 -7.16
N LEU A 49 -5.99 16.27 -7.57
CA LEU A 49 -6.23 15.94 -8.97
C LEU A 49 -7.35 16.85 -9.51
N PRO A 50 -7.04 17.91 -10.27
CA PRO A 50 -8.02 18.93 -10.64
C PRO A 50 -8.99 18.50 -11.72
N ALA A 51 -8.58 17.56 -12.57
CA ALA A 51 -9.35 17.04 -13.69
C ALA A 51 -8.85 15.65 -14.09
N PRO A 52 -9.62 14.86 -14.87
CA PRO A 52 -9.17 13.58 -15.39
C PRO A 52 -7.82 13.71 -16.12
N ARG A 53 -6.88 12.84 -15.80
CA ARG A 53 -5.55 12.74 -16.42
C ARG A 53 -4.65 13.98 -16.25
N ALA A 54 -5.00 14.91 -15.38
CA ALA A 54 -4.16 16.05 -15.05
C ALA A 54 -3.05 15.68 -14.08
N ASP A 55 -2.06 16.56 -13.93
CA ASP A 55 -1.12 16.49 -12.84
C ASP A 55 -1.75 17.02 -11.55
N LEU A 56 -1.23 16.59 -10.42
CA LEU A 56 -1.66 17.10 -9.13
C LEU A 56 -1.26 18.56 -8.96
N VAL A 57 -2.15 19.33 -8.38
CA VAL A 57 -1.93 20.75 -8.04
C VAL A 57 -1.95 20.91 -6.53
N VAL A 58 -0.87 21.47 -5.98
CA VAL A 58 -0.77 21.79 -4.55
C VAL A 58 -1.41 23.14 -4.27
N GLY A 59 -2.23 23.20 -3.25
CA GLY A 59 -2.89 24.44 -2.83
C GLY A 59 -3.55 24.33 -1.46
N PRO A 60 -4.09 25.45 -0.94
CA PRO A 60 -4.81 25.48 0.33
C PRO A 60 -5.97 24.47 0.34
N ALA A 61 -6.20 23.85 1.50
CA ALA A 61 -7.31 22.94 1.75
C ALA A 61 -7.98 23.29 3.07
N ALA A 62 -9.26 22.96 3.20
CA ALA A 62 -9.92 23.03 4.49
C ALA A 62 -9.24 22.08 5.48
N LEU A 63 -9.08 22.50 6.73
CA LEU A 63 -8.66 21.61 7.80
C LEU A 63 -9.83 20.67 8.11
N PRO A 64 -9.66 19.34 7.93
CA PRO A 64 -10.77 18.44 8.17
C PRO A 64 -11.04 18.24 9.66
N VAL A 65 -12.30 17.94 10.00
CA VAL A 65 -12.72 17.68 11.37
C VAL A 65 -13.04 16.19 11.51
N PRO A 66 -12.45 15.49 12.50
CA PRO A 66 -12.74 14.07 12.73
C PRO A 66 -14.15 13.92 13.31
N GLY A 67 -14.92 12.97 12.77
CA GLY A 67 -16.21 12.52 13.28
C GLY A 67 -16.08 11.41 14.33
N PRO A 68 -17.20 10.80 14.74
CA PRO A 68 -17.16 9.68 15.69
C PRO A 68 -16.29 8.51 15.21
N GLY A 69 -15.39 8.00 16.06
CA GLY A 69 -14.46 6.91 15.75
C GLY A 69 -13.37 7.29 14.73
N GLU A 70 -13.08 8.58 14.57
CA GLU A 70 -12.08 9.07 13.61
C GLU A 70 -10.97 9.87 14.31
N LEU A 71 -9.80 9.86 13.66
CA LEU A 71 -8.61 10.61 14.08
C LEU A 71 -8.31 11.67 13.02
N LEU A 72 -7.86 12.85 13.41
CA LEU A 72 -7.17 13.78 12.55
C LEU A 72 -5.68 13.53 12.68
N VAL A 73 -5.03 13.09 11.63
CA VAL A 73 -3.59 12.82 11.60
C VAL A 73 -2.87 13.97 10.89
N ARG A 74 -1.89 14.57 11.56
CA ARG A 74 -0.89 15.42 10.94
C ARG A 74 0.12 14.51 10.26
N ASN A 75 0.07 14.44 8.95
CA ASN A 75 0.93 13.57 8.16
C ASN A 75 2.40 13.99 8.27
N ARG A 76 3.29 13.03 8.48
CA ARG A 76 4.76 13.16 8.43
C ARG A 76 5.32 12.46 7.20
N ALA A 77 4.62 11.44 6.72
CA ALA A 77 4.95 10.72 5.50
C ALA A 77 3.66 10.23 4.83
N VAL A 78 3.68 10.21 3.50
CA VAL A 78 2.67 9.57 2.65
C VAL A 78 3.37 8.68 1.62
N ALA A 79 2.71 7.60 1.17
CA ALA A 79 3.27 6.76 0.13
C ALA A 79 2.31 6.63 -1.05
N VAL A 80 2.87 6.45 -2.27
CA VAL A 80 2.07 6.31 -3.48
C VAL A 80 1.84 4.86 -3.84
N ASN A 81 0.68 4.59 -4.44
CA ASN A 81 0.21 3.27 -4.83
C ASN A 81 -0.18 3.21 -6.31
N PRO A 82 -0.20 2.01 -6.90
CA PRO A 82 -0.73 1.84 -8.26
C PRO A 82 -2.18 2.31 -8.44
N LEU A 83 -3.00 2.30 -7.38
CA LEU A 83 -4.39 2.79 -7.45
C LEU A 83 -4.46 4.31 -7.60
N ASP A 84 -3.58 5.07 -6.94
CA ASP A 84 -3.45 6.52 -7.11
C ASP A 84 -3.07 6.86 -8.55
N GLU A 85 -2.08 6.13 -9.09
CA GLU A 85 -1.64 6.26 -10.48
C GLU A 85 -2.77 5.93 -11.46
N VAL A 86 -3.47 4.81 -11.25
CA VAL A 86 -4.55 4.38 -12.13
C VAL A 86 -5.66 5.43 -12.20
N LYS A 87 -6.08 6.04 -11.07
CA LYS A 87 -7.07 7.13 -11.08
C LYS A 87 -6.56 8.32 -11.87
N GLN A 88 -5.31 8.74 -11.63
CA GLN A 88 -4.72 9.86 -12.35
C GLN A 88 -4.58 9.57 -13.86
N TRP A 89 -4.11 8.38 -14.22
CA TRP A 89 -3.76 8.02 -15.60
C TRP A 89 -4.97 7.69 -16.46
N THR A 90 -5.95 6.99 -15.90
CA THR A 90 -7.12 6.50 -16.65
C THR A 90 -8.36 7.39 -16.50
N GLY A 91 -8.35 8.33 -15.57
CA GLY A 91 -9.50 9.20 -15.26
C GLY A 91 -10.63 8.39 -14.64
N ASP A 92 -11.82 8.39 -15.28
CA ASP A 92 -13.02 7.80 -14.73
C ASP A 92 -13.22 6.32 -15.09
N LEU A 93 -12.17 5.64 -15.58
CA LEU A 93 -12.24 4.19 -15.81
C LEU A 93 -12.41 3.41 -14.49
N MET A 94 -11.63 3.82 -13.47
CA MET A 94 -11.79 3.37 -12.09
C MET A 94 -12.12 4.57 -11.20
N TYR A 95 -12.71 4.33 -10.03
CA TYR A 95 -13.08 5.39 -9.08
C TYR A 95 -13.94 6.50 -9.72
N ARG A 96 -14.87 6.11 -10.59
CA ARG A 96 -15.79 7.03 -11.31
C ARG A 96 -16.67 7.88 -10.39
N TRP A 97 -16.78 7.48 -9.12
CA TRP A 97 -17.54 8.21 -8.09
C TRP A 97 -16.74 9.34 -7.44
N LEU A 98 -15.41 9.39 -7.64
CA LEU A 98 -14.60 10.50 -7.15
C LEU A 98 -14.80 11.73 -8.05
N PRO A 99 -15.26 12.86 -7.50
CA PRO A 99 -15.40 14.10 -8.24
C PRO A 99 -14.03 14.73 -8.56
N TYR A 100 -14.04 15.81 -9.29
CA TYR A 100 -12.88 16.66 -9.49
C TYR A 100 -13.20 18.08 -8.99
N PRO A 101 -12.24 18.74 -8.31
CA PRO A 101 -10.96 18.22 -7.85
C PRO A 101 -11.12 17.20 -6.73
N SER A 102 -10.17 16.24 -6.60
CA SER A 102 -10.14 15.27 -5.48
C SER A 102 -8.74 15.10 -4.91
N ILE A 103 -8.66 14.77 -3.62
CA ILE A 103 -7.44 14.42 -2.93
C ILE A 103 -7.31 12.89 -2.96
N LEU A 104 -6.24 12.39 -3.55
CA LEU A 104 -5.92 10.96 -3.60
C LEU A 104 -5.05 10.56 -2.40
N GLY A 105 -4.53 9.33 -2.41
CA GLY A 105 -3.61 8.81 -1.40
C GLY A 105 -4.30 7.95 -0.35
N GLU A 106 -3.72 6.78 -0.13
CA GLU A 106 -4.29 5.76 0.75
C GLU A 106 -3.35 5.39 1.91
N ASP A 107 -2.06 5.77 1.84
CA ASP A 107 -1.06 5.48 2.86
C ASP A 107 -0.63 6.75 3.59
N VAL A 108 -0.86 6.80 4.90
CA VAL A 108 -0.45 7.92 5.75
C VAL A 108 0.22 7.43 7.02
N ALA A 109 1.22 8.19 7.49
CA ALA A 109 1.85 8.01 8.79
C ALA A 109 2.17 9.38 9.38
N GLY A 110 1.88 9.57 10.66
CA GLY A 110 2.06 10.87 11.30
C GLY A 110 1.71 10.86 12.78
N GLU A 111 1.23 11.99 13.26
CA GLU A 111 0.86 12.24 14.65
C GLU A 111 -0.62 12.59 14.75
N VAL A 112 -1.31 12.06 15.73
CA VAL A 112 -2.71 12.39 16.02
C VAL A 112 -2.78 13.87 16.45
N ALA A 113 -3.45 14.70 15.69
CA ALA A 113 -3.66 16.11 15.98
C ALA A 113 -4.98 16.40 16.70
N ALA A 114 -5.99 15.56 16.47
CA ALA A 114 -7.27 15.60 17.17
C ALA A 114 -7.93 14.22 17.11
N VAL A 115 -8.84 13.95 18.06
CA VAL A 115 -9.64 12.73 18.11
C VAL A 115 -11.12 13.10 18.05
N GLY A 116 -11.90 12.30 17.36
CA GLY A 116 -13.36 12.42 17.31
C GLY A 116 -14.05 11.78 18.51
N PRO A 117 -15.36 11.99 18.66
CA PRO A 117 -16.13 11.37 19.74
C PRO A 117 -16.03 9.83 19.68
N GLY A 118 -15.94 9.19 20.88
CA GLY A 118 -15.92 7.73 21.00
C GLY A 118 -14.60 7.06 20.65
N VAL A 119 -13.54 7.81 20.35
CA VAL A 119 -12.19 7.29 20.20
C VAL A 119 -11.60 7.02 21.57
N ASP A 120 -11.15 5.79 21.81
CA ASP A 120 -10.55 5.35 23.09
C ASP A 120 -9.15 4.71 22.93
N ARG A 121 -8.76 4.36 21.70
CA ARG A 121 -7.48 3.69 21.42
C ARG A 121 -6.30 4.66 21.21
N PHE A 122 -6.56 5.92 20.96
CA PHE A 122 -5.56 6.91 20.61
C PHE A 122 -5.80 8.25 21.31
N ALA A 123 -4.70 8.93 21.61
CA ALA A 123 -4.67 10.28 22.14
C ALA A 123 -3.94 11.25 21.21
N VAL A 124 -4.17 12.56 21.42
CA VAL A 124 -3.39 13.61 20.71
C VAL A 124 -1.92 13.46 21.03
N GLY A 125 -1.08 13.49 20.00
CA GLY A 125 0.38 13.27 20.09
C GLY A 125 0.82 11.85 19.78
N ASP A 126 -0.08 10.87 19.76
CA ASP A 126 0.28 9.50 19.37
C ASP A 126 0.78 9.42 17.93
N ARG A 127 1.83 8.61 17.73
CA ARG A 127 2.35 8.32 16.40
C ARG A 127 1.59 7.15 15.78
N VAL A 128 1.00 7.38 14.61
CA VAL A 128 0.13 6.40 13.96
C VAL A 128 0.46 6.20 12.48
N VAL A 129 0.27 4.98 12.03
CA VAL A 129 0.18 4.61 10.61
C VAL A 129 -1.26 4.19 10.33
N ALA A 130 -1.83 4.65 9.23
CA ALA A 130 -3.24 4.42 8.95
C ALA A 130 -3.55 4.24 7.46
N TYR A 131 -4.59 3.46 7.18
CA TYR A 131 -5.17 3.29 5.87
C TYR A 131 -6.22 4.38 5.62
N ALA A 132 -5.88 5.35 4.78
CA ALA A 132 -6.76 6.43 4.38
C ALA A 132 -7.72 5.94 3.28
N VAL A 133 -9.02 6.03 3.52
CA VAL A 133 -10.05 5.43 2.64
C VAL A 133 -10.84 6.47 1.84
N GLY A 134 -10.29 7.66 1.67
CA GLY A 134 -10.93 8.77 0.94
C GLY A 134 -11.25 8.46 -0.52
N MET A 135 -10.55 7.52 -1.14
CA MET A 135 -10.85 7.08 -2.52
C MET A 135 -12.04 6.12 -2.60
N GLU A 136 -12.52 5.59 -1.49
CA GLU A 136 -13.60 4.62 -1.48
C GLU A 136 -14.98 5.27 -1.65
N ARG A 137 -15.92 4.48 -2.20
CA ARG A 137 -17.27 4.97 -2.48
C ARG A 137 -18.00 5.34 -1.19
N GLY A 138 -18.61 6.53 -1.18
CA GLY A 138 -19.36 7.03 -0.03
C GLY A 138 -18.51 7.61 1.10
N ARG A 139 -17.18 7.74 0.88
CA ARG A 139 -16.27 8.37 1.84
C ARG A 139 -16.08 9.86 1.57
N ARG A 140 -15.52 10.58 2.54
CA ARG A 140 -15.27 12.04 2.47
C ARG A 140 -13.89 12.29 1.84
N HIS A 141 -13.79 12.19 0.50
CA HIS A 141 -12.53 12.25 -0.23
C HIS A 141 -11.64 13.47 0.09
N ASP A 142 -12.23 14.65 0.36
CA ASP A 142 -11.46 15.85 0.73
C ASP A 142 -10.91 15.80 2.17
N ALA A 143 -11.54 15.04 3.06
CA ALA A 143 -11.11 14.88 4.44
C ALA A 143 -10.19 13.65 4.61
N GLU A 144 -10.46 12.58 3.87
CA GLU A 144 -9.87 11.25 4.07
C GLU A 144 -8.84 10.85 2.99
N GLY A 145 -8.64 11.66 1.96
CA GLY A 145 -7.54 11.47 1.01
C GLY A 145 -6.18 11.76 1.67
N GLY A 146 -5.17 10.93 1.42
CA GLY A 146 -3.88 10.99 2.12
C GLY A 146 -2.93 12.09 1.63
N PHE A 147 -3.09 12.60 0.40
CA PHE A 147 -2.13 13.58 -0.14
C PHE A 147 -2.40 15.00 0.33
N GLN A 148 -2.42 15.21 1.65
CA GLN A 148 -2.57 16.49 2.32
C GLN A 148 -1.80 16.52 3.64
N GLN A 149 -1.66 17.69 4.27
CA GLN A 149 -0.94 17.82 5.54
C GLN A 149 -1.70 17.22 6.73
N TYR A 150 -3.04 17.25 6.69
CA TYR A 150 -3.90 16.68 7.73
C TYR A 150 -4.96 15.80 7.08
N THR A 151 -5.03 14.55 7.49
CA THR A 151 -5.97 13.55 6.96
C THR A 151 -6.83 12.99 8.09
N VAL A 152 -8.12 12.88 7.85
CA VAL A 152 -9.01 12.12 8.73
C VAL A 152 -8.89 10.64 8.38
N VAL A 153 -8.69 9.81 9.40
CA VAL A 153 -8.65 8.35 9.27
C VAL A 153 -9.56 7.72 10.33
N ARG A 154 -10.05 6.52 10.05
CA ARG A 154 -10.79 5.73 11.02
C ARG A 154 -9.82 5.13 12.05
N GLU A 155 -10.20 5.12 13.33
CA GLU A 155 -9.36 4.50 14.36
C GLU A 155 -9.19 2.99 14.16
N ASP A 156 -10.22 2.30 13.61
CA ASP A 156 -10.20 0.88 13.34
C ASP A 156 -9.39 0.48 12.08
N LEU A 157 -8.82 1.47 11.38
CA LEU A 157 -7.87 1.31 10.27
C LEU A 157 -6.52 2.00 10.58
N ALA A 158 -6.21 2.17 11.85
CA ALA A 158 -4.96 2.76 12.34
C ALA A 158 -4.27 1.85 13.35
N ALA A 159 -2.92 1.90 13.35
CA ALA A 159 -2.08 1.23 14.34
C ALA A 159 -1.02 2.20 14.88
N PRO A 160 -0.59 2.06 16.15
CA PRO A 160 0.49 2.86 16.70
C PRO A 160 1.82 2.53 16.01
N ILE A 161 2.66 3.54 15.82
CA ILE A 161 4.03 3.36 15.32
C ILE A 161 4.94 3.20 16.55
N PRO A 162 5.59 2.04 16.72
CA PRO A 162 6.53 1.82 17.82
C PRO A 162 7.70 2.81 17.79
N PRO A 163 8.35 3.10 18.94
CA PRO A 163 9.43 4.10 19.00
C PRO A 163 10.62 3.85 18.07
N HIS A 164 10.91 2.59 17.78
CA HIS A 164 12.02 2.17 16.92
C HIS A 164 11.74 2.30 15.41
N LEU A 165 10.50 2.55 15.01
CA LEU A 165 10.12 2.77 13.60
C LEU A 165 9.92 4.26 13.32
N SER A 166 10.36 4.72 12.17
CA SER A 166 10.06 6.06 11.68
C SER A 166 8.73 6.09 10.89
N ALA A 167 8.19 7.28 10.65
CA ALA A 167 6.97 7.45 9.85
C ALA A 167 7.17 6.95 8.40
N GLU A 168 8.34 7.24 7.82
CA GLU A 168 8.68 6.78 6.46
C GLU A 168 8.78 5.25 6.36
N GLN A 169 9.21 4.57 7.43
CA GLN A 169 9.22 3.11 7.48
C GLN A 169 7.81 2.54 7.61
N ALA A 170 6.99 3.12 8.48
CA ALA A 170 5.66 2.62 8.74
C ALA A 170 4.68 2.85 7.57
N VAL A 171 4.81 3.97 6.85
CA VAL A 171 3.87 4.37 5.79
C VAL A 171 3.87 3.45 4.57
N VAL A 172 4.82 2.51 4.47
CA VAL A 172 4.83 1.53 3.38
C VAL A 172 3.73 0.47 3.49
N LEU A 173 3.09 0.38 4.67
CA LEU A 173 2.19 -0.72 5.03
C LEU A 173 0.74 -0.55 4.52
N PRO A 174 0.03 0.57 4.74
CA PRO A 174 -1.42 0.56 4.89
C PRO A 174 -2.20 -0.13 3.78
N LEU A 175 -2.18 0.35 2.57
CA LEU A 175 -2.89 -0.28 1.45
C LEU A 175 -2.41 -1.70 1.21
N ALA A 176 -1.09 -1.90 1.28
CA ALA A 176 -0.48 -3.17 0.94
C ALA A 176 -0.83 -4.28 1.93
N VAL A 177 -0.72 -4.01 3.24
CA VAL A 177 -1.05 -4.98 4.30
C VAL A 177 -2.56 -5.23 4.35
N SER A 178 -3.38 -4.19 4.12
CA SER A 178 -4.84 -4.31 4.03
C SER A 178 -5.27 -5.19 2.86
N THR A 179 -4.67 -5.00 1.68
CA THR A 179 -4.93 -5.84 0.51
C THR A 179 -4.49 -7.28 0.74
N ALA A 180 -3.32 -7.49 1.36
CA ALA A 180 -2.83 -8.82 1.71
C ALA A 180 -3.76 -9.51 2.71
N ALA A 181 -4.18 -8.82 3.77
CA ALA A 181 -5.10 -9.37 4.77
C ALA A 181 -6.47 -9.72 4.18
N THR A 182 -7.04 -8.85 3.35
CA THR A 182 -8.29 -9.13 2.61
C THR A 182 -8.14 -10.39 1.78
N ALA A 183 -7.05 -10.51 1.01
CA ALA A 183 -6.80 -11.67 0.16
C ALA A 183 -6.68 -12.97 0.96
N LEU A 184 -5.95 -12.94 2.08
CA LEU A 184 -5.65 -14.14 2.86
C LEU A 184 -6.81 -14.55 3.78
N PHE A 185 -7.49 -13.61 4.45
CA PHE A 185 -8.36 -13.94 5.57
C PHE A 185 -9.85 -13.78 5.27
N GLN A 186 -10.23 -12.92 4.32
CA GLN A 186 -11.65 -12.72 4.02
C GLN A 186 -12.29 -14.01 3.49
N ARG A 187 -13.48 -14.35 3.98
CA ARG A 187 -14.17 -15.64 3.74
C ARG A 187 -14.42 -15.96 2.27
N ASP A 188 -14.61 -14.95 1.44
CA ASP A 188 -14.86 -15.11 0.01
C ASP A 188 -13.58 -15.14 -0.83
N HIS A 189 -12.40 -14.96 -0.22
CA HIS A 189 -11.06 -15.13 -0.80
C HIS A 189 -10.40 -16.41 -0.30
N LEU A 190 -9.18 -16.37 0.26
CA LEU A 190 -8.50 -17.59 0.70
C LEU A 190 -9.07 -18.16 2.00
N ALA A 191 -9.64 -17.33 2.87
CA ALA A 191 -10.25 -17.71 4.15
C ALA A 191 -9.31 -18.53 5.04
N LEU A 192 -8.07 -18.10 5.16
CA LEU A 192 -7.09 -18.69 6.07
C LEU A 192 -7.46 -18.40 7.53
N PRO A 193 -6.99 -19.19 8.50
CA PRO A 193 -7.02 -18.82 9.91
C PRO A 193 -6.37 -17.46 10.14
N HIS A 194 -6.88 -16.69 11.11
CA HIS A 194 -6.31 -15.39 11.45
C HIS A 194 -4.87 -15.52 11.97
N PRO A 195 -4.02 -14.50 11.81
CA PRO A 195 -2.65 -14.50 12.30
C PRO A 195 -2.61 -14.52 13.83
N SER A 196 -1.61 -15.16 14.39
CA SER A 196 -1.38 -15.27 15.84
C SER A 196 0.06 -14.86 16.18
N ALA A 197 0.27 -14.49 17.45
CA ALA A 197 1.61 -14.29 18.00
C ALA A 197 2.40 -15.61 18.06
N ASP A 198 1.68 -16.70 18.39
CA ASP A 198 2.21 -18.07 18.45
C ASP A 198 1.45 -18.95 17.44
N PRO A 199 1.83 -18.91 16.16
CA PRO A 199 1.11 -19.61 15.11
C PRO A 199 1.29 -21.14 15.24
N VAL A 200 0.19 -21.87 15.25
CA VAL A 200 0.22 -23.33 15.16
C VAL A 200 0.40 -23.73 13.69
N ALA A 201 1.39 -24.59 13.41
CA ALA A 201 1.65 -25.06 12.06
C ALA A 201 0.43 -25.81 11.51
N THR A 202 -0.10 -25.34 10.38
CA THR A 202 -1.27 -25.93 9.71
C THR A 202 -0.92 -27.17 8.87
N GLY A 203 0.38 -27.39 8.58
CA GLY A 203 0.86 -28.40 7.63
C GLY A 203 0.54 -28.06 6.16
N ARG A 204 -0.06 -26.89 5.89
CA ARG A 204 -0.52 -26.46 4.56
C ARG A 204 0.38 -25.38 3.98
N THR A 205 0.43 -25.28 2.67
CA THR A 205 1.23 -24.28 1.94
C THR A 205 0.33 -23.17 1.37
N VAL A 206 0.82 -21.93 1.43
CA VAL A 206 0.27 -20.80 0.68
C VAL A 206 1.27 -20.42 -0.41
N VAL A 207 0.78 -20.25 -1.64
CA VAL A 207 1.60 -19.76 -2.76
C VAL A 207 1.36 -18.26 -2.94
N ILE A 208 2.44 -17.47 -2.98
CA ILE A 208 2.39 -16.03 -3.17
C ILE A 208 3.19 -15.67 -4.42
N TRP A 209 2.47 -15.46 -5.54
CA TRP A 209 3.08 -15.00 -6.77
C TRP A 209 3.28 -13.49 -6.73
N GLY A 210 4.52 -13.03 -6.94
CA GLY A 210 4.88 -11.61 -6.82
C GLY A 210 5.25 -11.19 -5.39
N GLY A 211 5.96 -12.06 -4.65
CA GLY A 211 6.35 -11.85 -3.26
C GLY A 211 7.15 -10.57 -2.98
N ALA A 212 7.89 -10.03 -3.98
CA ALA A 212 8.67 -8.80 -3.82
C ALA A 212 7.85 -7.50 -3.97
N THR A 213 6.56 -7.60 -4.31
CA THR A 213 5.65 -6.45 -4.31
C THR A 213 5.27 -6.04 -2.88
N SER A 214 4.74 -4.84 -2.70
CA SER A 214 4.29 -4.41 -1.37
C SER A 214 3.23 -5.36 -0.79
N VAL A 215 2.24 -5.75 -1.58
CA VAL A 215 1.21 -6.71 -1.16
C VAL A 215 1.81 -8.08 -0.88
N GLY A 216 2.68 -8.59 -1.77
CA GLY A 216 3.32 -9.89 -1.61
C GLY A 216 4.21 -9.99 -0.38
N SER A 217 5.01 -8.95 -0.10
CA SER A 217 5.89 -8.89 1.08
C SER A 217 5.11 -8.93 2.40
N ASN A 218 3.96 -8.26 2.46
CA ASN A 218 3.07 -8.32 3.61
C ASN A 218 2.31 -9.66 3.68
N ALA A 219 1.89 -10.21 2.54
CA ALA A 219 1.20 -11.48 2.49
C ALA A 219 2.08 -12.65 2.96
N ILE A 220 3.39 -12.65 2.66
CA ILE A 220 4.34 -13.65 3.19
C ILE A 220 4.28 -13.65 4.71
N GLN A 221 4.46 -12.49 5.35
CA GLN A 221 4.51 -12.35 6.80
C GLN A 221 3.18 -12.74 7.46
N LEU A 222 2.06 -12.32 6.88
CA LEU A 222 0.72 -12.67 7.38
C LEU A 222 0.42 -14.17 7.24
N ALA A 223 0.86 -14.81 6.14
CA ALA A 223 0.68 -16.24 5.93
C ALA A 223 1.51 -17.06 6.93
N VAL A 224 2.75 -16.64 7.22
CA VAL A 224 3.60 -17.22 8.27
C VAL A 224 2.93 -17.06 9.64
N ALA A 225 2.45 -15.85 9.97
CA ALA A 225 1.76 -15.59 11.23
C ALA A 225 0.43 -16.37 11.38
N SER A 226 -0.11 -16.92 10.28
CA SER A 226 -1.27 -17.82 10.30
C SER A 226 -0.89 -19.31 10.25
N GLY A 227 0.38 -19.65 10.47
CA GLY A 227 0.88 -21.01 10.60
C GLY A 227 1.07 -21.77 9.27
N HIS A 228 1.18 -21.07 8.14
CA HIS A 228 1.35 -21.67 6.83
C HIS A 228 2.81 -21.66 6.37
N ARG A 229 3.21 -22.72 5.67
CA ARG A 229 4.40 -22.72 4.85
C ARG A 229 4.19 -21.82 3.63
N VAL A 230 5.21 -21.06 3.22
CA VAL A 230 5.09 -20.10 2.13
C VAL A 230 6.04 -20.42 0.97
N VAL A 231 5.47 -20.62 -0.21
CA VAL A 231 6.19 -20.65 -1.48
C VAL A 231 5.93 -19.34 -2.21
N ALA A 232 6.97 -18.54 -2.43
CA ALA A 232 6.84 -17.24 -3.08
C ALA A 232 7.55 -17.19 -4.43
N THR A 233 7.16 -16.25 -5.30
CA THR A 233 7.92 -15.97 -6.52
C THR A 233 8.49 -14.56 -6.52
N ALA A 234 9.73 -14.42 -6.97
CA ALA A 234 10.39 -13.12 -7.18
C ALA A 234 11.55 -13.27 -8.17
N SER A 235 12.08 -12.15 -8.66
CA SER A 235 13.37 -12.14 -9.37
C SER A 235 14.51 -12.52 -8.41
N PRO A 236 15.60 -13.16 -8.87
CA PRO A 236 16.68 -13.69 -8.01
C PRO A 236 17.27 -12.69 -7.02
N GLY A 237 17.44 -11.43 -7.41
CA GLY A 237 17.95 -10.38 -6.52
C GLY A 237 17.09 -10.10 -5.28
N ASN A 238 15.84 -10.59 -5.25
CA ASN A 238 14.94 -10.43 -4.12
C ASN A 238 14.76 -11.70 -3.27
N HIS A 239 15.40 -12.84 -3.65
CA HIS A 239 15.18 -14.12 -2.98
C HIS A 239 15.58 -14.10 -1.51
N ALA A 240 16.77 -13.55 -1.19
CA ALA A 240 17.26 -13.48 0.19
C ALA A 240 16.26 -12.73 1.07
N ARG A 241 15.83 -11.54 0.61
CA ARG A 241 14.87 -10.70 1.31
C ARG A 241 13.55 -11.41 1.59
N LEU A 242 13.01 -12.15 0.61
CA LEU A 242 11.74 -12.84 0.83
C LEU A 242 11.86 -13.99 1.84
N ARG A 243 13.03 -14.66 1.90
CA ARG A 243 13.31 -15.65 2.95
C ARG A 243 13.39 -14.98 4.33
N GLU A 244 14.00 -13.80 4.42
CA GLU A 244 14.02 -13.00 5.65
C GLU A 244 12.61 -12.57 6.13
N LEU A 245 11.63 -12.43 5.21
CA LEU A 245 10.24 -12.19 5.51
C LEU A 245 9.46 -13.47 5.86
N GLY A 246 10.11 -14.65 5.79
CA GLY A 246 9.55 -15.92 6.17
C GLY A 246 9.10 -16.82 5.02
N ALA A 247 9.46 -16.53 3.76
CA ALA A 247 9.20 -17.47 2.66
C ALA A 247 10.15 -18.68 2.75
N ASP A 248 9.58 -19.88 2.81
CA ASP A 248 10.36 -21.13 2.88
C ASP A 248 11.09 -21.41 1.57
N VAL A 249 10.42 -21.19 0.45
CA VAL A 249 10.97 -21.35 -0.90
C VAL A 249 10.64 -20.14 -1.75
N VAL A 250 11.65 -19.66 -2.50
CA VAL A 250 11.46 -18.57 -3.47
C VAL A 250 11.90 -19.05 -4.86
N VAL A 251 11.00 -18.92 -5.84
CA VAL A 251 11.15 -19.36 -7.22
C VAL A 251 11.27 -18.14 -8.16
N ASP A 252 12.13 -18.21 -9.18
CA ASP A 252 12.18 -17.17 -10.22
C ASP A 252 11.01 -17.31 -11.20
N TYR A 253 10.11 -16.34 -11.21
CA TYR A 253 8.91 -16.36 -12.08
C TYR A 253 9.18 -16.06 -13.56
N ARG A 254 10.40 -15.65 -13.93
CA ARG A 254 10.73 -15.18 -15.30
C ARG A 254 11.07 -16.33 -16.25
N GLY A 255 11.38 -17.50 -15.70
CA GLY A 255 11.70 -18.70 -16.49
C GLY A 255 10.45 -19.34 -17.10
N PRO A 256 10.58 -20.04 -18.22
CA PRO A 256 9.46 -20.77 -18.84
C PRO A 256 8.95 -21.92 -17.98
N SER A 257 9.76 -22.43 -17.05
CA SER A 257 9.42 -23.50 -16.10
C SER A 257 8.78 -23.00 -14.81
N ALA A 258 8.59 -21.69 -14.63
CA ALA A 258 8.17 -21.09 -13.36
C ALA A 258 6.95 -21.78 -12.70
N VAL A 259 5.95 -22.18 -13.49
CA VAL A 259 4.79 -22.90 -12.97
C VAL A 259 5.20 -24.30 -12.45
N ALA A 260 6.00 -25.05 -13.22
CA ALA A 260 6.49 -26.36 -12.81
C ALA A 260 7.40 -26.26 -11.58
N ASP A 261 8.25 -25.24 -11.52
CA ASP A 261 9.16 -25.01 -10.40
C ASP A 261 8.40 -24.68 -9.11
N VAL A 262 7.33 -23.88 -9.19
CA VAL A 262 6.43 -23.60 -8.06
C VAL A 262 5.71 -24.87 -7.61
N VAL A 263 5.20 -25.69 -8.54
CA VAL A 263 4.56 -26.98 -8.21
C VAL A 263 5.56 -27.94 -7.54
N ALA A 264 6.78 -28.03 -8.05
CA ALA A 264 7.86 -28.80 -7.42
C ALA A 264 8.21 -28.27 -6.03
N ALA A 265 8.26 -26.94 -5.84
CA ALA A 265 8.53 -26.30 -4.56
C ALA A 265 7.42 -26.56 -3.51
N VAL A 266 6.17 -26.74 -3.93
CA VAL A 266 5.07 -27.16 -3.04
C VAL A 266 5.34 -28.57 -2.49
N GLY A 267 5.94 -29.47 -3.28
CA GLY A 267 6.42 -30.79 -2.82
C GLY A 267 5.29 -31.73 -2.41
N GLY A 268 4.11 -31.65 -3.03
CA GLY A 268 2.96 -32.49 -2.73
C GLY A 268 2.16 -32.09 -1.47
N ALA A 269 2.56 -31.02 -0.76
CA ALA A 269 1.80 -30.52 0.38
C ALA A 269 0.44 -29.94 -0.07
N GLU A 270 -0.57 -29.99 0.80
CA GLU A 270 -1.87 -29.34 0.55
C GLU A 270 -1.69 -27.85 0.40
N VAL A 271 -2.20 -27.28 -0.70
CA VAL A 271 -2.19 -25.82 -0.94
C VAL A 271 -3.47 -25.20 -0.39
N ALA A 272 -3.34 -24.41 0.67
CA ALA A 272 -4.46 -23.69 1.30
C ALA A 272 -5.08 -22.64 0.37
N GLY A 273 -4.24 -22.01 -0.45
CA GLY A 273 -4.65 -21.02 -1.43
C GLY A 273 -3.47 -20.36 -2.13
N ILE A 274 -3.79 -19.59 -3.16
CA ILE A 274 -2.80 -18.88 -3.98
C ILE A 274 -3.17 -17.41 -4.07
N LEU A 275 -2.20 -16.51 -3.80
CA LEU A 275 -2.31 -15.09 -4.03
C LEU A 275 -1.50 -14.69 -5.27
N ALA A 276 -2.17 -14.07 -6.23
CA ALA A 276 -1.59 -13.55 -7.46
C ALA A 276 -1.43 -12.03 -7.40
N VAL A 277 -0.20 -11.54 -7.39
CA VAL A 277 0.12 -10.10 -7.40
C VAL A 277 1.00 -9.78 -8.59
N GLY A 278 0.67 -8.70 -9.28
CA GLY A 278 1.35 -8.22 -10.48
C GLY A 278 0.64 -8.61 -11.78
N THR A 279 0.80 -7.77 -12.80
CA THR A 279 0.21 -8.01 -14.13
C THR A 279 0.76 -9.33 -14.71
N GLY A 280 -0.12 -10.17 -15.26
CA GLY A 280 0.24 -11.46 -15.85
C GLY A 280 0.45 -12.60 -14.84
N SER A 281 0.13 -12.39 -13.55
CA SER A 281 0.24 -13.43 -12.52
C SER A 281 -0.96 -14.38 -12.47
N ALA A 282 -2.10 -13.98 -13.01
CA ALA A 282 -3.36 -14.68 -12.85
C ALA A 282 -3.35 -16.06 -13.53
N GLU A 283 -2.92 -16.13 -14.79
CA GLU A 283 -2.88 -17.36 -15.58
C GLU A 283 -1.92 -18.40 -14.99
N PRO A 284 -0.65 -18.06 -14.66
CA PRO A 284 0.25 -18.97 -13.95
C PRO A 284 -0.32 -19.48 -12.62
N CYS A 285 -0.97 -18.60 -11.83
CA CYS A 285 -1.57 -18.99 -10.56
C CYS A 285 -2.73 -19.98 -10.73
N VAL A 286 -3.57 -19.82 -11.76
CA VAL A 286 -4.62 -20.79 -12.10
C VAL A 286 -4.01 -22.12 -12.58
N ALA A 287 -2.88 -22.09 -13.31
CA ALA A 287 -2.16 -23.29 -13.72
C ALA A 287 -1.56 -24.02 -12.51
N VAL A 288 -0.90 -23.31 -11.58
CA VAL A 288 -0.42 -23.88 -10.31
C VAL A 288 -1.57 -24.48 -9.51
N ALA A 289 -2.69 -23.76 -9.38
CA ALA A 289 -3.88 -24.27 -8.68
C ALA A 289 -4.40 -25.57 -9.28
N ALA A 290 -4.45 -25.64 -10.61
CA ALA A 290 -4.88 -26.86 -11.32
C ALA A 290 -3.94 -28.06 -11.08
N ALA A 291 -2.63 -27.82 -11.04
CA ALA A 291 -1.61 -28.86 -10.82
C ALA A 291 -1.52 -29.32 -9.36
N THR A 292 -1.82 -28.44 -8.40
CA THR A 292 -1.72 -28.73 -6.96
C THR A 292 -3.05 -29.08 -6.30
N GLY A 293 -4.17 -28.99 -7.02
CA GLY A 293 -5.51 -29.22 -6.46
C GLY A 293 -6.05 -28.05 -5.63
N ALA A 294 -5.36 -26.89 -5.60
CA ALA A 294 -5.84 -25.71 -4.89
C ALA A 294 -7.19 -25.21 -5.45
N ARG A 295 -8.10 -24.86 -4.55
CA ARG A 295 -9.46 -24.46 -4.93
C ARG A 295 -9.67 -22.95 -4.99
N ARG A 296 -8.76 -22.16 -4.42
CA ARG A 296 -8.93 -20.72 -4.22
C ARG A 296 -7.71 -19.96 -4.73
N VAL A 297 -7.97 -18.95 -5.56
CA VAL A 297 -6.97 -18.00 -6.06
C VAL A 297 -7.49 -16.57 -5.83
N ALA A 298 -6.75 -15.80 -5.06
CA ALA A 298 -7.01 -14.37 -4.87
C ALA A 298 -6.17 -13.55 -5.86
N LEU A 299 -6.81 -12.66 -6.62
CA LEU A 299 -6.19 -11.87 -7.68
C LEU A 299 -6.07 -10.41 -7.22
N ALA A 300 -4.88 -9.95 -6.87
CA ALA A 300 -4.66 -8.58 -6.40
C ALA A 300 -4.22 -7.61 -7.52
N SER A 301 -4.18 -8.07 -8.76
CA SER A 301 -3.83 -7.22 -9.90
C SER A 301 -4.64 -7.61 -11.13
N PRO A 302 -4.95 -6.65 -12.03
CA PRO A 302 -5.61 -6.96 -13.28
C PRO A 302 -4.67 -7.75 -14.22
N SER A 303 -5.26 -8.56 -15.10
CA SER A 303 -4.51 -9.34 -16.10
C SER A 303 -3.81 -8.48 -17.15
N VAL A 304 -4.20 -7.20 -17.29
CA VAL A 304 -3.65 -6.26 -18.28
C VAL A 304 -3.21 -4.99 -17.59
N SER A 305 -2.01 -4.48 -17.93
CA SER A 305 -1.52 -3.20 -17.43
C SER A 305 -2.22 -2.02 -18.12
N PHE A 306 -2.62 -1.02 -17.32
CA PHE A 306 -3.14 0.25 -17.80
C PHE A 306 -2.02 1.27 -18.12
N GLY A 307 -0.78 1.01 -17.72
CA GLY A 307 0.36 1.91 -17.92
C GLY A 307 0.71 2.21 -19.38
N SER A 308 0.27 1.36 -20.32
CA SER A 308 0.44 1.62 -21.75
C SER A 308 -0.62 2.55 -22.36
N LEU A 309 -1.67 2.89 -21.61
CA LEU A 309 -2.71 3.80 -22.10
C LEU A 309 -2.19 5.25 -22.16
N PRO A 310 -2.44 5.97 -23.27
CA PRO A 310 -2.06 7.38 -23.34
C PRO A 310 -2.91 8.22 -22.39
N ARG A 311 -2.31 9.21 -21.72
CA ARG A 311 -3.02 10.18 -20.84
C ARG A 311 -3.97 11.13 -21.60
N ARG A 312 -4.24 10.90 -22.89
CA ARG A 312 -5.13 11.75 -23.68
C ARG A 312 -6.60 11.36 -23.51
N ALA A 313 -7.45 12.37 -23.45
CA ALA A 313 -8.91 12.17 -23.45
C ALA A 313 -9.39 11.60 -24.78
N GLY A 314 -10.37 10.71 -24.73
CA GLY A 314 -11.05 10.18 -25.92
C GLY A 314 -10.95 8.65 -26.07
N LEU A 315 -11.89 8.10 -26.83
CA LEU A 315 -11.88 6.69 -27.23
C LEU A 315 -10.82 6.50 -28.34
N SER A 316 -9.62 6.13 -27.93
CA SER A 316 -8.57 5.77 -28.87
C SER A 316 -8.65 4.29 -29.24
N LEU A 317 -8.16 3.93 -30.43
CA LEU A 317 -8.08 2.53 -30.86
C LEU A 317 -7.25 1.69 -29.88
N SER A 318 -6.21 2.30 -29.26
CA SER A 318 -5.41 1.67 -28.20
C SER A 318 -6.24 1.39 -26.94
N PHE A 319 -7.11 2.32 -26.54
CA PHE A 319 -8.02 2.12 -25.41
C PHE A 319 -9.00 0.97 -25.69
N ALA A 320 -9.66 0.99 -26.86
CA ALA A 320 -10.59 -0.07 -27.26
C ALA A 320 -9.89 -1.45 -27.28
N ARG A 321 -8.69 -1.55 -27.85
CA ARG A 321 -7.90 -2.79 -27.86
C ARG A 321 -7.54 -3.26 -26.43
N THR A 322 -7.14 -2.35 -25.55
CA THR A 322 -6.79 -2.68 -24.17
C THR A 322 -8.01 -3.19 -23.42
N MET A 323 -9.17 -2.56 -23.57
CA MET A 323 -10.43 -3.00 -22.95
C MET A 323 -10.87 -4.36 -23.49
N THR A 324 -10.82 -4.59 -24.79
CA THR A 324 -11.14 -5.89 -25.40
C THR A 324 -10.22 -6.99 -24.87
N ARG A 325 -8.92 -6.71 -24.77
CA ARG A 325 -7.95 -7.66 -24.18
C ARG A 325 -8.25 -7.93 -22.70
N LEU A 326 -8.53 -6.90 -21.92
CA LEU A 326 -8.85 -7.04 -20.49
C LEU A 326 -10.10 -7.93 -20.29
N VAL A 327 -11.17 -7.62 -21.01
CA VAL A 327 -12.42 -8.39 -20.93
C VAL A 327 -12.22 -9.82 -21.43
N GLY A 328 -11.59 -9.99 -22.59
CA GLY A 328 -11.32 -11.32 -23.18
C GLY A 328 -10.42 -12.19 -22.29
N ALA A 329 -9.30 -11.63 -21.78
CA ALA A 329 -8.41 -12.33 -20.87
C ALA A 329 -9.12 -12.73 -19.57
N ASN A 330 -9.91 -11.81 -19.00
CA ASN A 330 -10.66 -12.12 -17.78
C ASN A 330 -11.72 -13.21 -18.00
N LEU A 331 -12.47 -13.16 -19.09
CA LEU A 331 -13.45 -14.20 -19.44
C LEU A 331 -12.77 -15.56 -19.64
N ALA A 332 -11.67 -15.60 -20.38
CA ALA A 332 -10.89 -16.82 -20.59
C ALA A 332 -10.34 -17.38 -19.28
N LEU A 333 -9.77 -16.53 -18.41
CA LEU A 333 -9.27 -16.90 -17.10
C LEU A 333 -10.39 -17.49 -16.22
N GLN A 334 -11.53 -16.81 -16.12
CA GLN A 334 -12.65 -17.25 -15.31
C GLN A 334 -13.24 -18.59 -15.82
N LEU A 335 -13.33 -18.75 -17.14
CA LEU A 335 -13.79 -20.01 -17.72
C LEU A 335 -12.80 -21.14 -17.46
N ALA A 336 -11.49 -20.90 -17.63
CA ALA A 336 -10.43 -21.87 -17.35
C ALA A 336 -10.40 -22.30 -15.87
N ALA A 337 -10.58 -21.34 -14.96
CA ALA A 337 -10.65 -21.59 -13.52
C ALA A 337 -11.90 -22.42 -13.17
N ARG A 338 -13.09 -22.00 -13.64
CA ARG A 338 -14.36 -22.72 -13.36
C ARG A 338 -14.36 -24.14 -13.86
N ARG A 339 -13.84 -24.41 -15.06
CA ARG A 339 -13.73 -25.78 -15.62
C ARG A 339 -12.89 -26.73 -14.75
N ARG A 340 -12.01 -26.16 -13.92
CA ARG A 340 -11.15 -26.91 -12.99
C ARG A 340 -11.63 -26.86 -11.53
N GLY A 341 -12.81 -26.29 -11.26
CA GLY A 341 -13.35 -26.14 -9.92
C GLY A 341 -12.60 -25.11 -9.06
N ILE A 342 -11.86 -24.18 -9.69
CA ILE A 342 -11.07 -23.15 -9.02
C ILE A 342 -11.90 -21.87 -8.92
N ARG A 343 -11.94 -21.26 -7.72
CA ARG A 343 -12.50 -19.92 -7.48
C ARG A 343 -11.40 -18.89 -7.60
N ALA A 344 -11.33 -18.19 -8.72
CA ALA A 344 -10.42 -17.05 -8.91
C ALA A 344 -11.21 -15.74 -8.71
N ARG A 345 -10.86 -14.96 -7.67
CA ARG A 345 -11.56 -13.71 -7.34
C ARG A 345 -10.62 -12.52 -7.24
N TYR A 346 -11.04 -11.40 -7.78
CA TYR A 346 -10.33 -10.13 -7.60
C TYR A 346 -10.50 -9.60 -6.19
N VAL A 347 -9.40 -9.15 -5.62
CA VAL A 347 -9.31 -8.54 -4.29
C VAL A 347 -9.52 -7.04 -4.40
N TRP A 348 -10.40 -6.51 -3.56
CA TRP A 348 -10.50 -5.09 -3.31
C TRP A 348 -10.11 -4.83 -1.85
N GLY A 349 -8.91 -4.28 -1.63
CA GLY A 349 -8.28 -4.21 -0.32
C GLY A 349 -9.11 -3.49 0.74
N ALA A 350 -9.86 -2.46 0.34
CA ALA A 350 -10.68 -1.68 1.27
C ALA A 350 -11.94 -2.40 1.78
N THR A 351 -12.30 -3.57 1.25
CA THR A 351 -13.47 -4.30 1.76
C THR A 351 -13.34 -4.73 3.21
N LEU A 352 -12.10 -4.85 3.71
CA LEU A 352 -11.83 -5.14 5.12
C LEU A 352 -12.40 -4.08 6.09
N MET A 353 -12.63 -2.86 5.65
CA MET A 353 -13.18 -1.78 6.49
C MET A 353 -14.64 -2.04 6.94
N SER A 354 -15.29 -3.05 6.39
CA SER A 354 -16.70 -3.38 6.65
C SER A 354 -16.90 -4.82 7.14
N ASN A 355 -15.82 -5.50 7.55
CA ASN A 355 -15.87 -6.87 8.06
C ASN A 355 -14.83 -7.12 9.16
N GLU A 356 -14.76 -8.35 9.65
CA GLU A 356 -13.90 -8.77 10.77
C GLU A 356 -12.40 -8.67 10.50
N VAL A 357 -11.99 -8.62 9.24
CA VAL A 357 -10.55 -8.59 8.86
C VAL A 357 -9.92 -7.24 9.21
N GLY A 358 -10.67 -6.16 9.13
CA GLY A 358 -10.18 -4.82 9.50
C GLY A 358 -9.73 -4.75 10.95
N PRO A 359 -10.62 -4.94 11.92
CA PRO A 359 -10.25 -4.96 13.35
C PRO A 359 -9.19 -6.00 13.69
N MET A 360 -9.30 -7.22 13.15
CA MET A 360 -8.30 -8.26 13.33
C MET A 360 -6.91 -7.80 12.93
N LEU A 361 -6.77 -7.12 11.79
CA LEU A 361 -5.48 -6.64 11.30
C LEU A 361 -4.99 -5.43 12.09
N TRP A 362 -5.80 -4.36 12.13
CA TRP A 362 -5.37 -3.03 12.58
C TRP A 362 -5.40 -2.85 14.08
N ARG A 363 -6.30 -3.54 14.80
CA ARG A 363 -6.43 -3.47 16.24
C ARG A 363 -5.71 -4.61 16.95
N ASP A 364 -5.88 -5.86 16.45
CA ASP A 364 -5.48 -7.04 17.21
C ASP A 364 -4.08 -7.54 16.80
N HIS A 365 -3.69 -7.48 15.51
CA HIS A 365 -2.42 -8.04 15.02
C HIS A 365 -1.30 -6.99 14.90
N LEU A 366 -1.47 -5.94 14.11
CA LEU A 366 -0.38 -5.02 13.76
C LEU A 366 0.27 -4.32 14.96
N PRO A 367 -0.47 -3.84 15.99
CA PRO A 367 0.16 -3.13 17.10
C PRO A 367 1.26 -3.95 17.80
N SER A 368 0.95 -5.16 18.21
CA SER A 368 1.93 -6.04 18.85
C SER A 368 2.99 -6.54 17.86
N ALA A 369 2.59 -6.94 16.65
CA ALA A 369 3.51 -7.49 15.67
C ALA A 369 4.55 -6.48 15.17
N LEU A 370 4.21 -5.19 15.09
CA LEU A 370 5.16 -4.12 14.79
C LEU A 370 6.07 -3.83 15.99
N ALA A 371 5.52 -3.81 17.20
CA ALA A 371 6.28 -3.56 18.41
C ALA A 371 7.36 -4.63 18.67
N ASP A 372 7.02 -5.89 18.41
CA ASP A 372 7.91 -7.06 18.60
C ASP A 372 8.82 -7.33 17.39
N GLY A 373 8.61 -6.64 16.28
CA GLY A 373 9.33 -6.88 15.04
C GLY A 373 8.94 -8.17 14.30
N ARG A 374 7.83 -8.83 14.71
CA ARG A 374 7.28 -10.02 14.03
C ARG A 374 6.67 -9.67 12.67
N HIS A 375 6.21 -8.43 12.49
CA HIS A 375 5.81 -7.89 11.19
C HIS A 375 6.73 -6.71 10.84
N ARG A 376 7.50 -6.86 9.79
CA ARG A 376 8.45 -5.84 9.31
C ARG A 376 7.79 -4.93 8.29
N CYS A 377 8.13 -3.64 8.31
CA CYS A 377 7.72 -2.68 7.28
C CYS A 377 8.39 -3.02 5.95
N ALA A 378 7.64 -3.61 5.03
CA ALA A 378 8.14 -4.09 3.74
C ALA A 378 7.18 -3.75 2.58
N PRO A 379 7.74 -3.46 1.38
CA PRO A 379 9.15 -3.29 1.05
C PRO A 379 9.75 -2.03 1.68
N GLU A 380 11.08 -1.91 1.65
CA GLU A 380 11.75 -0.72 2.19
C GLU A 380 11.28 0.57 1.53
N PRO A 381 11.17 1.66 2.31
CA PRO A 381 10.83 2.97 1.76
C PRO A 381 11.95 3.49 0.84
N GLU A 382 11.55 4.22 -0.18
CA GLU A 382 12.41 5.05 -0.99
C GLU A 382 11.84 6.47 -0.97
N VAL A 383 12.51 7.37 -0.24
CA VAL A 383 12.08 8.76 -0.14
C VAL A 383 12.36 9.48 -1.46
N VAL A 384 11.30 9.91 -2.14
CA VAL A 384 11.38 10.60 -3.44
C VAL A 384 11.64 12.10 -3.24
N GLY A 385 11.18 12.67 -2.14
CA GLY A 385 11.34 14.08 -1.82
C GLY A 385 10.52 14.52 -0.62
N THR A 386 10.50 15.82 -0.40
CA THR A 386 9.80 16.46 0.73
C THR A 386 8.74 17.45 0.22
N GLY A 387 7.63 17.52 0.95
CA GLY A 387 6.49 18.37 0.64
C GLY A 387 5.55 17.80 -0.41
N LEU A 388 4.31 18.25 -0.41
CA LEU A 388 3.23 17.74 -1.28
C LEU A 388 3.55 17.81 -2.79
N GLY A 389 4.41 18.72 -3.21
CA GLY A 389 4.85 18.81 -4.62
C GLY A 389 5.62 17.59 -5.10
N ALA A 390 6.27 16.84 -4.19
CA ALA A 390 7.00 15.63 -4.53
C ALA A 390 6.09 14.42 -4.84
N VAL A 391 4.80 14.48 -4.48
CA VAL A 391 3.84 13.41 -4.74
C VAL A 391 3.69 13.15 -6.24
N GLN A 392 3.62 14.21 -7.06
CA GLN A 392 3.53 14.04 -8.51
C GLN A 392 4.79 13.37 -9.10
N CYS A 393 5.98 13.70 -8.58
CA CYS A 393 7.23 13.05 -8.98
C CYS A 393 7.23 11.55 -8.59
N ALA A 394 6.71 11.23 -7.41
CA ALA A 394 6.56 9.85 -6.96
C ALA A 394 5.62 9.05 -7.87
N LEU A 395 4.48 9.63 -8.32
CA LEU A 395 3.58 8.98 -9.27
C LEU A 395 4.22 8.74 -10.63
N TYR A 396 4.99 9.71 -11.16
CA TYR A 396 5.74 9.50 -12.41
C TYR A 396 6.80 8.41 -12.29
N ARG A 397 7.48 8.35 -11.14
CA ARG A 397 8.46 7.32 -10.87
C ARG A 397 7.83 5.95 -10.73
N LEU A 398 6.68 5.86 -10.08
CA LEU A 398 5.88 4.63 -9.98
C LEU A 398 5.49 4.13 -11.38
N HIS A 399 5.03 5.03 -12.24
CA HIS A 399 4.69 4.72 -13.63
C HIS A 399 5.88 4.18 -14.44
N ALA A 400 7.07 4.72 -14.20
CA ALA A 400 8.29 4.23 -14.84
C ALA A 400 8.74 2.85 -14.37
N GLY A 401 8.16 2.36 -13.27
CA GLY A 401 8.42 1.07 -12.68
C GLY A 401 9.37 1.12 -11.48
N VAL A 402 8.99 0.41 -10.44
CA VAL A 402 9.75 0.28 -9.19
C VAL A 402 9.82 -1.19 -8.81
N SER A 403 10.98 -1.64 -8.32
CA SER A 403 11.17 -3.02 -7.88
C SER A 403 11.55 -3.08 -6.41
N ALA A 404 10.77 -3.83 -5.62
CA ALA A 404 11.00 -4.10 -4.21
C ALA A 404 11.27 -2.85 -3.35
N ARG A 405 10.63 -1.73 -3.69
CA ARG A 405 10.65 -0.45 -2.96
C ARG A 405 9.25 0.14 -2.91
N LYS A 406 8.98 0.92 -1.87
CA LYS A 406 7.78 1.74 -1.76
C LYS A 406 8.18 3.21 -1.84
N LEU A 407 7.58 3.95 -2.76
CA LEU A 407 7.88 5.38 -2.94
C LEU A 407 7.16 6.19 -1.87
N VAL A 408 7.93 6.97 -1.12
CA VAL A 408 7.49 7.75 0.04
C VAL A 408 7.81 9.22 -0.18
N VAL A 409 6.93 10.08 0.28
CA VAL A 409 7.13 11.54 0.34
C VAL A 409 7.02 11.98 1.80
N LEU A 410 8.00 12.74 2.29
CA LEU A 410 7.98 13.35 3.63
C LEU A 410 7.19 14.66 3.60
N LEU A 411 6.43 14.95 4.67
CA LEU A 411 5.61 16.16 4.80
C LEU A 411 6.01 17.01 6.01
#